data_b3ef172e9a69cf4653dcd3472c4d8ae0
#
_entry.id   b3ef172e9a69cf4653dcd3472c4d8ae0
#
_cell.length_a   1.000
_cell.length_b   1.000
_cell.length_c   1.000
_cell.angle_alpha   90.00
_cell.angle_beta   90.00
_cell.angle_gamma   90.00
#
_symmetry.space_group_name_H-M   'P 1'
#
loop_
_entity.id
_entity.type
_entity.pdbx_description
1 polymer ?
#
loop_
_entity_poly.entity_id
_entity_poly.type
_entity_poly.pdbx_seq_one_letter_code
_entity_poly.pdbx_strand_id
1 'polypeptide(L)'
;LEELPGIGEGIAKKIDGFLKSGKSKYLDELKKKNPVDMEALGKIEGLGPKTIIKLYKKLKVKTIKDLEKAAKQHKIQNIEGLGPVVEQNILKSIDFARKAKDRIPLGFALSSAEEIAAMLENLKEVKRVAIAGSTRRMKETIGDIDILVTSKAPEKVMDFFTKMPMVADVLAKGATKSSVRIKEGIQVDVRVVNDEIFGAGLLYFSGSQQHNIQLRRVAIEKNLKLSEYGLFDMSANRKAISEHARKSSIFDKRTDKKVAGKTEEEIYKKLGMDYIEPELREDEGEIELAQHHMLP
;
A
#
# COMPACT_ATOMS: atom_id res chain seq x y z
N LEU A 1 28.41 28.77 -24.35
CA LEU A 1 27.65 27.51 -24.36
C LEU A 1 28.05 26.60 -25.50
N GLU A 2 28.44 27.17 -26.65
CA GLU A 2 28.85 26.41 -27.84
C GLU A 2 30.17 25.63 -27.66
N GLU A 3 30.98 26.00 -26.66
CA GLU A 3 32.21 25.31 -26.29
C GLU A 3 31.94 23.97 -25.57
N LEU A 4 30.69 23.72 -25.12
CA LEU A 4 30.32 22.47 -24.44
C LEU A 4 30.06 21.37 -25.47
N PRO A 5 30.65 20.17 -25.28
CA PRO A 5 30.45 19.05 -26.18
C PRO A 5 28.96 18.72 -26.35
N GLY A 6 28.46 18.68 -27.58
CA GLY A 6 27.07 18.38 -27.90
C GLY A 6 26.10 19.58 -27.89
N ILE A 7 26.59 20.81 -27.60
CA ILE A 7 25.79 22.03 -27.66
C ILE A 7 26.24 22.84 -28.92
N GLY A 8 25.50 22.69 -30.00
CA GLY A 8 25.68 23.55 -31.18
C GLY A 8 24.86 24.85 -31.07
N GLU A 9 25.10 25.78 -32.00
CA GLU A 9 24.51 27.12 -32.08
C GLU A 9 22.98 27.13 -31.86
N GLY A 10 22.25 26.18 -32.45
CA GLY A 10 20.79 26.08 -32.31
C GLY A 10 20.32 25.76 -30.91
N ILE A 11 21.08 24.97 -30.12
CA ILE A 11 20.79 24.63 -28.71
C ILE A 11 21.21 25.83 -27.87
N ALA A 12 22.39 26.39 -28.08
CA ALA A 12 22.90 27.55 -27.36
C ALA A 12 21.93 28.73 -27.42
N LYS A 13 21.43 29.09 -28.62
CA LYS A 13 20.42 30.15 -28.80
C LYS A 13 19.12 29.90 -28.06
N LYS A 14 18.64 28.65 -28.00
CA LYS A 14 17.43 28.30 -27.25
C LYS A 14 17.64 28.45 -25.76
N ILE A 15 18.77 28.01 -25.23
CA ILE A 15 19.12 28.14 -23.79
C ILE A 15 19.27 29.63 -23.44
N ASP A 16 20.02 30.39 -24.22
CA ASP A 16 20.20 31.82 -23.97
C ASP A 16 18.87 32.60 -24.01
N GLY A 17 18.02 32.31 -24.99
CA GLY A 17 16.68 32.89 -25.09
C GLY A 17 15.80 32.56 -23.88
N PHE A 18 15.88 31.34 -23.37
CA PHE A 18 15.14 30.92 -22.19
C PHE A 18 15.67 31.62 -20.91
N LEU A 19 16.98 31.67 -20.74
CA LEU A 19 17.61 32.33 -19.59
C LEU A 19 17.28 33.82 -19.52
N LYS A 20 17.21 34.49 -20.70
CA LYS A 20 16.89 35.93 -20.78
C LYS A 20 15.41 36.26 -20.57
N SER A 21 14.51 35.37 -21.00
CA SER A 21 13.06 35.70 -21.03
C SER A 21 12.20 34.81 -20.15
N GLY A 22 12.74 33.71 -19.59
CA GLY A 22 11.96 32.69 -18.87
C GLY A 22 10.97 31.94 -19.77
N LYS A 23 10.99 32.18 -21.10
CA LYS A 23 10.04 31.60 -22.06
C LYS A 23 10.75 31.02 -23.27
N SER A 24 10.19 29.95 -23.82
CA SER A 24 10.67 29.36 -25.06
C SER A 24 9.59 29.42 -26.12
N LYS A 25 9.74 30.36 -27.08
CA LYS A 25 8.82 30.49 -28.24
C LYS A 25 8.66 29.15 -28.98
N TYR A 26 9.75 28.43 -29.14
CA TYR A 26 9.76 27.14 -29.81
C TYR A 26 8.92 26.08 -29.05
N LEU A 27 9.00 26.06 -27.71
CA LEU A 27 8.18 25.19 -26.89
C LEU A 27 6.69 25.57 -26.96
N ASP A 28 6.38 26.86 -26.95
CA ASP A 28 5.03 27.36 -27.07
C ASP A 28 4.38 26.99 -28.41
N GLU A 29 5.14 27.08 -29.50
CA GLU A 29 4.69 26.65 -30.82
C GLU A 29 4.48 25.13 -30.88
N LEU A 30 5.35 24.32 -30.26
CA LEU A 30 5.17 22.86 -30.17
C LEU A 30 3.92 22.49 -29.35
N LYS A 31 3.67 23.19 -28.23
CA LYS A 31 2.48 22.99 -27.42
C LYS A 31 1.20 23.36 -28.18
N LYS A 32 1.21 24.45 -28.97
CA LYS A 32 0.08 24.80 -29.84
C LYS A 32 -0.19 23.77 -30.93
N LYS A 33 0.88 23.23 -31.57
CA LYS A 33 0.74 22.17 -32.58
C LYS A 33 0.28 20.83 -32.02
N ASN A 34 0.64 20.53 -30.77
CA ASN A 34 0.30 19.29 -30.09
C ASN A 34 -0.28 19.62 -28.70
N PRO A 35 -1.57 19.94 -28.62
CA PRO A 35 -2.22 20.30 -27.34
C PRO A 35 -2.47 19.07 -26.48
N VAL A 36 -1.38 18.44 -26.02
CA VAL A 36 -1.33 17.21 -25.26
C VAL A 36 -0.45 17.45 -24.03
N ASP A 37 -0.86 16.94 -22.90
CA ASP A 37 -0.06 16.95 -21.68
C ASP A 37 1.05 15.90 -21.79
N MET A 38 2.13 16.28 -22.50
CA MET A 38 3.28 15.39 -22.76
C MET A 38 4.01 15.03 -21.48
N GLU A 39 4.00 15.91 -20.47
CA GLU A 39 4.65 15.67 -19.19
C GLU A 39 3.91 14.61 -18.38
N ALA A 40 2.61 14.80 -18.19
CA ALA A 40 1.80 13.86 -17.43
C ALA A 40 1.69 12.49 -18.13
N LEU A 41 1.47 12.45 -19.43
CA LEU A 41 1.37 11.20 -20.18
C LEU A 41 2.72 10.49 -20.33
N GLY A 42 3.83 11.22 -20.36
CA GLY A 42 5.17 10.66 -20.43
C GLY A 42 5.64 9.96 -19.16
N LYS A 43 4.96 10.20 -18.02
CA LYS A 43 5.19 9.48 -16.76
C LYS A 43 4.56 8.08 -16.74
N ILE A 44 3.68 7.78 -17.70
CA ILE A 44 3.05 6.46 -17.80
C ILE A 44 4.01 5.51 -18.52
N GLU A 45 4.36 4.42 -17.86
CA GLU A 45 5.27 3.42 -18.39
C GLU A 45 4.79 2.87 -19.74
N GLY A 46 5.70 2.73 -20.70
CA GLY A 46 5.38 2.29 -22.06
C GLY A 46 4.85 3.37 -23.01
N LEU A 47 4.66 4.63 -22.55
CA LEU A 47 4.23 5.75 -23.38
C LEU A 47 5.38 6.70 -23.74
N GLY A 48 6.07 6.38 -24.81
CA GLY A 48 7.03 7.33 -25.41
C GLY A 48 6.34 8.47 -26.18
N PRO A 49 7.07 9.58 -26.49
CA PRO A 49 6.52 10.73 -27.19
C PRO A 49 5.83 10.40 -28.52
N LYS A 50 6.37 9.46 -29.30
CA LYS A 50 5.76 9.00 -30.56
C LYS A 50 4.40 8.31 -30.33
N THR A 51 4.29 7.49 -29.29
CA THR A 51 3.06 6.80 -28.91
C THR A 51 2.00 7.79 -28.44
N ILE A 52 2.37 8.77 -27.62
CA ILE A 52 1.47 9.83 -27.14
C ILE A 52 0.90 10.63 -28.32
N ILE A 53 1.73 11.04 -29.28
CA ILE A 53 1.27 11.74 -30.49
C ILE A 53 0.35 10.84 -31.33
N LYS A 54 0.64 9.55 -31.45
CA LYS A 54 -0.20 8.57 -32.16
C LYS A 54 -1.58 8.45 -31.51
N LEU A 55 -1.63 8.34 -30.17
CA LEU A 55 -2.87 8.31 -29.39
C LEU A 55 -3.67 9.60 -29.56
N TYR A 56 -3.01 10.76 -29.51
CA TYR A 56 -3.68 12.04 -29.76
C TYR A 56 -4.29 12.11 -31.18
N LYS A 57 -3.51 11.77 -32.21
CA LYS A 57 -4.01 11.82 -33.59
C LYS A 57 -5.18 10.89 -33.84
N LYS A 58 -5.14 9.67 -33.31
CA LYS A 58 -6.16 8.63 -33.55
C LYS A 58 -7.38 8.71 -32.62
N LEU A 59 -7.18 8.99 -31.32
CA LEU A 59 -8.21 8.95 -30.29
C LEU A 59 -8.45 10.28 -29.60
N LYS A 60 -7.72 11.34 -29.98
CA LYS A 60 -7.78 12.68 -29.35
C LYS A 60 -7.47 12.67 -27.85
N VAL A 61 -6.65 11.71 -27.39
CA VAL A 61 -6.17 11.62 -26.01
C VAL A 61 -5.25 12.81 -25.72
N LYS A 62 -5.60 13.63 -24.77
CA LYS A 62 -4.83 14.82 -24.35
C LYS A 62 -4.31 14.70 -22.91
N THR A 63 -5.04 14.01 -22.04
CA THR A 63 -4.79 13.90 -20.61
C THR A 63 -4.76 12.43 -20.16
N ILE A 64 -4.28 12.17 -18.93
CA ILE A 64 -4.34 10.84 -18.31
C ILE A 64 -5.80 10.34 -18.21
N LYS A 65 -6.77 11.23 -17.95
CA LYS A 65 -8.20 10.85 -17.90
C LYS A 65 -8.72 10.38 -19.25
N ASP A 66 -8.33 11.06 -20.34
CA ASP A 66 -8.70 10.62 -21.69
C ASP A 66 -8.06 9.27 -22.03
N LEU A 67 -6.80 9.07 -21.64
CA LEU A 67 -6.07 7.83 -21.82
C LEU A 67 -6.76 6.68 -21.10
N GLU A 68 -7.08 6.87 -19.82
CA GLU A 68 -7.79 5.88 -18.99
C GLU A 68 -9.14 5.51 -19.61
N LYS A 69 -9.91 6.52 -20.04
CA LYS A 69 -11.21 6.30 -20.71
C LYS A 69 -11.05 5.50 -22.01
N ALA A 70 -10.07 5.83 -22.82
CA ALA A 70 -9.81 5.13 -24.07
C ALA A 70 -9.37 3.67 -23.82
N ALA A 71 -8.52 3.43 -22.82
CA ALA A 71 -8.08 2.08 -22.44
C ALA A 71 -9.23 1.23 -21.86
N LYS A 72 -10.05 1.78 -20.96
CA LYS A 72 -11.26 1.09 -20.43
C LYS A 72 -12.30 0.77 -21.50
N GLN A 73 -12.32 1.52 -22.59
CA GLN A 73 -13.19 1.28 -23.74
C GLN A 73 -12.56 0.37 -24.81
N HIS A 74 -11.39 -0.22 -24.52
CA HIS A 74 -10.65 -1.10 -25.44
C HIS A 74 -10.35 -0.48 -26.81
N LYS A 75 -10.15 0.85 -26.85
CA LYS A 75 -9.87 1.58 -28.08
C LYS A 75 -8.39 1.63 -28.44
N ILE A 76 -7.51 1.51 -27.45
CA ILE A 76 -6.07 1.60 -27.63
C ILE A 76 -5.56 0.35 -28.35
N GLN A 77 -6.03 -0.83 -28.00
CA GLN A 77 -5.63 -2.10 -28.60
C GLN A 77 -5.90 -2.20 -30.12
N ASN A 78 -6.82 -1.36 -30.63
CA ASN A 78 -7.16 -1.31 -32.05
C ASN A 78 -6.22 -0.40 -32.86
N ILE A 79 -5.22 0.21 -32.20
CA ILE A 79 -4.22 1.03 -32.87
C ILE A 79 -3.04 0.15 -33.24
N GLU A 80 -2.62 0.18 -34.49
CA GLU A 80 -1.46 -0.56 -34.98
C GLU A 80 -0.22 -0.35 -34.08
N GLY A 81 0.37 -1.45 -33.60
CA GLY A 81 1.50 -1.46 -32.68
C GLY A 81 1.15 -1.21 -31.20
N LEU A 82 -0.14 -1.12 -30.85
CA LEU A 82 -0.62 -1.00 -29.47
C LEU A 82 -1.64 -2.11 -29.19
N GLY A 83 -1.16 -3.35 -28.99
CA GLY A 83 -2.03 -4.50 -28.73
C GLY A 83 -2.65 -4.53 -27.32
N PRO A 84 -3.46 -5.57 -27.01
CA PRO A 84 -4.15 -5.72 -25.72
C PRO A 84 -3.20 -5.68 -24.50
N VAL A 85 -1.99 -6.23 -24.63
CA VAL A 85 -0.98 -6.22 -23.54
C VAL A 85 -0.52 -4.81 -23.22
N VAL A 86 -0.29 -3.97 -24.26
CA VAL A 86 0.08 -2.56 -24.06
C VAL A 86 -1.03 -1.78 -23.39
N GLU A 87 -2.29 -2.00 -23.80
CA GLU A 87 -3.45 -1.37 -23.20
C GLU A 87 -3.60 -1.75 -21.71
N GLN A 88 -3.42 -3.02 -21.36
CA GLN A 88 -3.43 -3.47 -19.96
C GLN A 88 -2.29 -2.86 -19.13
N ASN A 89 -1.09 -2.76 -19.71
CA ASN A 89 0.05 -2.15 -19.03
C ASN A 89 -0.18 -0.65 -18.80
N ILE A 90 -0.79 0.05 -19.75
CA ILE A 90 -1.19 1.46 -19.58
C ILE A 90 -2.17 1.60 -18.41
N LEU A 91 -3.20 0.75 -18.30
CA LEU A 91 -4.13 0.79 -17.17
C LEU A 91 -3.45 0.53 -15.82
N LYS A 92 -2.56 -0.46 -15.77
CA LYS A 92 -1.76 -0.75 -14.56
C LYS A 92 -0.88 0.43 -14.17
N SER A 93 -0.20 1.05 -15.15
CA SER A 93 0.69 2.19 -14.92
C SER A 93 -0.08 3.44 -14.47
N ILE A 94 -1.30 3.67 -14.99
CA ILE A 94 -2.18 4.76 -14.53
C ILE A 94 -2.58 4.52 -13.08
N ASP A 95 -2.99 3.30 -12.71
CA ASP A 95 -3.36 2.95 -11.35
C ASP A 95 -2.18 3.07 -10.40
N PHE A 96 -1.00 2.61 -10.82
CA PHE A 96 0.24 2.76 -10.07
C PHE A 96 0.62 4.23 -9.86
N ALA A 97 0.57 5.05 -10.94
CA ALA A 97 0.87 6.48 -10.86
C ALA A 97 -0.11 7.25 -9.96
N ARG A 98 -1.39 6.83 -9.94
CA ARG A 98 -2.40 7.37 -9.02
C ARG A 98 -2.06 7.04 -7.58
N LYS A 99 -1.79 5.77 -7.28
CA LYS A 99 -1.37 5.30 -5.94
C LYS A 99 -0.07 5.96 -5.48
N ALA A 100 0.90 6.14 -6.38
CA ALA A 100 2.15 6.82 -6.06
C ALA A 100 1.98 8.32 -5.76
N LYS A 101 1.02 8.99 -6.41
CA LYS A 101 0.75 10.42 -6.16
C LYS A 101 0.16 10.67 -4.77
N ASP A 102 -0.55 9.67 -4.23
CA ASP A 102 -1.16 9.76 -2.90
C ASP A 102 -0.21 9.27 -1.79
N ARG A 103 1.04 8.93 -2.12
CA ARG A 103 2.05 8.48 -1.15
C ARG A 103 2.96 9.61 -0.73
N ILE A 104 3.29 9.66 0.56
CA ILE A 104 4.21 10.65 1.15
C ILE A 104 5.50 9.99 1.65
N PRO A 105 6.63 10.72 1.73
CA PRO A 105 7.87 10.19 2.30
C PRO A 105 7.68 9.74 3.75
N LEU A 106 8.40 8.66 4.14
CA LEU A 106 8.33 8.06 5.47
C LEU A 106 8.48 9.09 6.61
N GLY A 107 9.44 10.00 6.50
CA GLY A 107 9.71 10.98 7.58
C GLY A 107 8.48 11.82 7.94
N PHE A 108 7.67 12.22 6.96
CA PHE A 108 6.42 12.94 7.23
C PHE A 108 5.33 12.04 7.81
N ALA A 109 5.18 10.83 7.26
CA ALA A 109 4.18 9.87 7.76
C ALA A 109 4.50 9.42 9.18
N LEU A 110 5.77 9.14 9.48
CA LEU A 110 6.22 8.67 10.79
C LEU A 110 5.94 9.71 11.87
N SER A 111 6.30 10.97 11.63
CA SER A 111 6.03 12.05 12.60
C SER A 111 4.52 12.18 12.91
N SER A 112 3.67 12.12 11.88
CA SER A 112 2.21 12.16 12.09
C SER A 112 1.70 10.90 12.81
N ALA A 113 2.26 9.72 12.51
CA ALA A 113 1.89 8.47 13.16
C ALA A 113 2.26 8.48 14.64
N GLU A 114 3.47 8.95 14.99
CA GLU A 114 3.96 9.06 16.36
C GLU A 114 3.13 10.07 17.17
N GLU A 115 2.79 11.23 16.60
CA GLU A 115 1.94 12.22 17.27
C GLU A 115 0.56 11.64 17.59
N ILE A 116 -0.09 10.98 16.63
CA ILE A 116 -1.40 10.35 16.82
C ILE A 116 -1.30 9.22 17.84
N ALA A 117 -0.27 8.37 17.76
CA ALA A 117 -0.04 7.28 18.69
C ALA A 117 0.12 7.82 20.13
N ALA A 118 0.95 8.84 20.34
CA ALA A 118 1.14 9.49 21.63
C ALA A 118 -0.17 10.07 22.20
N MET A 119 -0.99 10.70 21.36
CA MET A 119 -2.30 11.20 21.77
C MET A 119 -3.24 10.06 22.20
N LEU A 120 -3.22 8.92 21.50
CA LEU A 120 -4.01 7.74 21.85
C LEU A 120 -3.50 7.08 23.14
N GLU A 121 -2.20 7.01 23.36
CA GLU A 121 -1.59 6.46 24.59
C GLU A 121 -1.98 7.24 25.85
N ASN A 122 -2.21 8.54 25.73
CA ASN A 122 -2.64 9.39 26.85
C ASN A 122 -4.10 9.16 27.28
N LEU A 123 -4.88 8.39 26.52
CA LEU A 123 -6.24 8.02 26.92
C LEU A 123 -6.21 6.91 28.00
N LYS A 124 -6.86 7.15 29.13
CA LYS A 124 -6.97 6.16 30.22
C LYS A 124 -7.67 4.86 29.83
N GLU A 125 -8.47 4.88 28.79
CA GLU A 125 -9.16 3.72 28.23
C GLU A 125 -8.24 2.86 27.34
N VAL A 126 -7.10 3.37 26.93
CA VAL A 126 -6.12 2.70 26.07
C VAL A 126 -5.07 1.99 26.94
N LYS A 127 -4.76 0.75 26.57
CA LYS A 127 -3.74 -0.07 27.25
C LYS A 127 -2.44 -0.15 26.44
N ARG A 128 -2.55 -0.32 25.13
CA ARG A 128 -1.41 -0.39 24.18
C ARG A 128 -1.76 0.31 22.89
N VAL A 129 -0.76 0.95 22.29
CA VAL A 129 -0.80 1.49 20.93
C VAL A 129 0.39 0.95 20.16
N ALA A 130 0.23 0.66 18.90
CA ALA A 130 1.33 0.34 18.01
C ALA A 130 1.05 0.88 16.60
N ILE A 131 2.04 1.52 16.00
CA ILE A 131 2.07 1.83 14.58
C ILE A 131 2.20 0.49 13.83
N ALA A 132 1.49 0.35 12.72
CA ALA A 132 1.48 -0.85 11.89
C ALA A 132 1.69 -0.47 10.40
N GLY A 133 1.33 -1.34 9.49
CA GLY A 133 1.39 -1.09 8.05
C GLY A 133 2.78 -0.84 7.51
N SER A 134 2.83 -0.15 6.39
CA SER A 134 4.09 0.19 5.71
C SER A 134 4.94 1.17 6.52
N THR A 135 4.36 1.97 7.41
CA THR A 135 5.08 2.86 8.31
C THR A 135 5.93 2.08 9.30
N ARG A 136 5.39 1.01 9.91
CA ARG A 136 6.15 0.13 10.81
C ARG A 136 7.26 -0.62 10.08
N ARG A 137 7.05 -0.98 8.82
CA ARG A 137 8.06 -1.63 7.98
C ARG A 137 9.10 -0.67 7.39
N MET A 138 9.09 0.60 7.80
CA MET A 138 10.03 1.64 7.37
C MET A 138 10.14 1.80 5.85
N LYS A 139 9.00 1.65 5.12
CA LYS A 139 9.01 1.85 3.65
C LYS A 139 9.33 3.31 3.31
N GLU A 140 10.09 3.54 2.25
CA GLU A 140 10.50 4.89 1.81
C GLU A 140 9.33 5.84 1.61
N THR A 141 8.19 5.32 1.16
CA THR A 141 6.96 6.08 0.97
C THR A 141 5.75 5.36 1.56
N ILE A 142 4.83 6.12 2.13
CA ILE A 142 3.66 5.65 2.87
C ILE A 142 2.38 6.09 2.14
N GLY A 143 1.44 5.17 1.95
CA GLY A 143 0.12 5.47 1.35
C GLY A 143 -0.92 5.84 2.40
N ASP A 144 -0.90 5.14 3.52
CA ASP A 144 -1.77 5.31 4.68
C ASP A 144 -1.01 4.96 5.96
N ILE A 145 -1.50 5.47 7.08
CA ILE A 145 -0.97 5.17 8.42
C ILE A 145 -1.94 4.22 9.10
N ASP A 146 -1.45 3.05 9.50
CA ASP A 146 -2.20 2.08 10.29
C ASP A 146 -1.77 2.16 11.77
N ILE A 147 -2.73 2.26 12.69
CA ILE A 147 -2.48 2.24 14.13
C ILE A 147 -3.39 1.20 14.79
N LEU A 148 -2.78 0.30 15.56
CA LEU A 148 -3.47 -0.71 16.33
C LEU A 148 -3.50 -0.33 17.80
N VAL A 149 -4.67 -0.45 18.43
CA VAL A 149 -4.91 -0.04 19.81
C VAL A 149 -5.57 -1.18 20.59
N THR A 150 -5.26 -1.33 21.88
CA THR A 150 -6.07 -2.17 22.78
C THR A 150 -6.83 -1.32 23.77
N SER A 151 -8.14 -1.58 23.86
CA SER A 151 -9.03 -0.87 24.80
C SER A 151 -10.25 -1.73 25.14
N LYS A 152 -10.77 -1.54 26.37
CA LYS A 152 -12.07 -2.07 26.77
C LYS A 152 -13.25 -1.15 26.41
N ALA A 153 -12.97 0.07 25.94
CA ALA A 153 -13.95 1.06 25.52
C ALA A 153 -13.67 1.57 24.10
N PRO A 154 -13.79 0.71 23.07
CA PRO A 154 -13.41 1.05 21.70
C PRO A 154 -14.14 2.28 21.17
N GLU A 155 -15.42 2.45 21.47
CA GLU A 155 -16.22 3.59 21.02
C GLU A 155 -15.65 4.94 21.50
N LYS A 156 -15.15 5.01 22.74
CA LYS A 156 -14.51 6.22 23.27
C LYS A 156 -13.21 6.53 22.53
N VAL A 157 -12.43 5.50 22.19
CA VAL A 157 -11.21 5.65 21.40
C VAL A 157 -11.56 6.18 20.00
N MET A 158 -12.58 5.61 19.35
CA MET A 158 -13.03 6.07 18.03
C MET A 158 -13.57 7.50 18.07
N ASP A 159 -14.31 7.84 19.13
CA ASP A 159 -14.84 9.20 19.33
C ASP A 159 -13.72 10.22 19.51
N PHE A 160 -12.71 9.90 20.29
CA PHE A 160 -11.53 10.75 20.49
C PHE A 160 -10.73 10.90 19.19
N PHE A 161 -10.39 9.79 18.54
CA PHE A 161 -9.61 9.77 17.32
C PHE A 161 -10.23 10.63 16.20
N THR A 162 -11.54 10.46 15.99
CA THR A 162 -12.24 11.21 14.93
C THR A 162 -12.43 12.71 15.22
N LYS A 163 -12.12 13.15 16.45
CA LYS A 163 -12.20 14.56 16.88
C LYS A 163 -10.84 15.19 17.14
N MET A 164 -9.73 14.51 16.82
CA MET A 164 -8.38 15.04 17.00
C MET A 164 -8.18 16.34 16.16
N PRO A 165 -7.38 17.31 16.64
CA PRO A 165 -7.21 18.61 15.96
C PRO A 165 -6.63 18.51 14.55
N MET A 166 -5.84 17.45 14.25
CA MET A 166 -5.26 17.23 12.93
C MET A 166 -6.25 16.62 11.92
N VAL A 167 -7.39 16.10 12.36
CA VAL A 167 -8.38 15.50 11.44
C VAL A 167 -9.03 16.58 10.59
N ALA A 168 -8.93 16.40 9.26
CA ALA A 168 -9.62 17.23 8.27
C ALA A 168 -10.98 16.66 7.89
N ASP A 169 -11.03 15.34 7.64
CA ASP A 169 -12.24 14.61 7.24
C ASP A 169 -12.34 13.26 7.93
N VAL A 170 -13.56 12.86 8.31
CA VAL A 170 -13.86 11.50 8.79
C VAL A 170 -14.36 10.67 7.61
N LEU A 171 -13.53 9.74 7.12
CA LEU A 171 -13.84 8.90 5.96
C LEU A 171 -14.79 7.76 6.33
N ALA A 172 -14.56 7.15 7.50
CA ALA A 172 -15.41 6.10 8.07
C ALA A 172 -15.30 6.09 9.58
N LYS A 173 -16.42 5.82 10.27
CA LYS A 173 -16.46 5.65 11.71
C LYS A 173 -17.28 4.42 12.09
N GLY A 174 -16.60 3.44 12.69
CA GLY A 174 -17.20 2.23 13.23
C GLY A 174 -16.89 2.05 14.72
N ALA A 175 -17.45 1.03 15.34
CA ALA A 175 -17.27 0.77 16.78
C ALA A 175 -15.80 0.40 17.12
N THR A 176 -15.09 -0.31 16.24
CA THR A 176 -13.72 -0.80 16.47
C THR A 176 -12.72 -0.40 15.37
N LYS A 177 -13.19 0.24 14.32
CA LYS A 177 -12.34 0.78 13.24
C LYS A 177 -12.88 2.13 12.82
N SER A 178 -11.99 3.12 12.67
CA SER A 178 -12.29 4.39 12.04
C SER A 178 -11.14 4.79 11.11
N SER A 179 -11.50 5.51 10.06
CA SER A 179 -10.58 6.04 9.07
C SER A 179 -10.81 7.53 8.95
N VAL A 180 -9.75 8.30 9.02
CA VAL A 180 -9.79 9.76 8.84
C VAL A 180 -8.79 10.20 7.79
N ARG A 181 -8.95 11.42 7.27
CA ARG A 181 -7.92 12.13 6.54
C ARG A 181 -7.42 13.26 7.41
N ILE A 182 -6.12 13.33 7.64
CA ILE A 182 -5.50 14.43 8.37
C ILE A 182 -5.22 15.62 7.43
N LYS A 183 -4.89 16.78 8.00
CA LYS A 183 -4.69 18.04 7.26
C LYS A 183 -3.56 17.94 6.23
N GLU A 184 -2.58 17.12 6.46
CA GLU A 184 -1.46 16.79 5.56
C GLU A 184 -1.89 15.95 4.34
N GLY A 185 -3.18 15.54 4.29
CA GLY A 185 -3.79 14.83 3.17
C GLY A 185 -3.66 13.30 3.23
N ILE A 186 -2.95 12.74 4.23
CA ILE A 186 -2.79 11.30 4.38
C ILE A 186 -4.00 10.68 5.10
N GLN A 187 -4.35 9.46 4.72
CA GLN A 187 -5.33 8.66 5.44
C GLN A 187 -4.69 8.01 6.67
N VAL A 188 -5.41 8.00 7.77
CA VAL A 188 -5.03 7.30 9.00
C VAL A 188 -6.16 6.34 9.40
N ASP A 189 -5.81 5.09 9.60
CA ASP A 189 -6.71 4.03 10.05
C ASP A 189 -6.36 3.64 11.49
N VAL A 190 -7.31 3.78 12.41
CA VAL A 190 -7.17 3.28 13.78
C VAL A 190 -8.09 2.09 13.96
N ARG A 191 -7.54 1.02 14.54
CA ARG A 191 -8.26 -0.21 14.84
C ARG A 191 -8.07 -0.60 16.28
N VAL A 192 -9.18 -0.86 16.99
CA VAL A 192 -9.16 -1.38 18.37
C VAL A 192 -9.36 -2.88 18.35
N VAL A 193 -8.49 -3.60 19.05
CA VAL A 193 -8.54 -5.05 19.22
C VAL A 193 -8.44 -5.43 20.70
N ASN A 194 -8.81 -6.66 21.00
CA ASN A 194 -8.61 -7.22 22.34
C ASN A 194 -7.14 -7.51 22.59
N ASP A 195 -6.69 -7.36 23.85
CA ASP A 195 -5.32 -7.59 24.26
C ASP A 195 -4.82 -9.01 23.95
N GLU A 196 -5.69 -10.01 24.02
CA GLU A 196 -5.39 -11.42 23.75
C GLU A 196 -5.10 -11.74 22.27
N ILE A 197 -5.38 -10.81 21.37
CA ILE A 197 -5.14 -10.98 19.92
C ILE A 197 -4.25 -9.87 19.37
N PHE A 198 -3.67 -9.05 20.23
CA PHE A 198 -2.90 -7.88 19.82
C PHE A 198 -1.71 -8.25 18.94
N GLY A 199 -0.93 -9.27 19.31
CA GLY A 199 0.21 -9.72 18.51
C GLY A 199 -0.20 -10.25 17.12
N ALA A 200 -1.27 -11.03 17.06
CA ALA A 200 -1.78 -11.52 15.78
C ALA A 200 -2.33 -10.39 14.90
N GLY A 201 -3.04 -9.44 15.50
CA GLY A 201 -3.49 -8.23 14.81
C GLY A 201 -2.32 -7.40 14.32
N LEU A 202 -1.32 -7.17 15.16
CA LEU A 202 -0.15 -6.39 14.82
C LEU A 202 0.64 -7.02 13.66
N LEU A 203 0.85 -8.34 13.69
CA LEU A 203 1.47 -9.09 12.62
C LEU A 203 0.69 -8.93 11.30
N TYR A 204 -0.63 -9.14 11.37
CA TYR A 204 -1.50 -9.07 10.20
C TYR A 204 -1.52 -7.67 9.57
N PHE A 205 -1.69 -6.62 10.39
CA PHE A 205 -1.78 -5.24 9.91
C PHE A 205 -0.42 -4.62 9.58
N SER A 206 0.68 -5.13 10.14
CA SER A 206 2.03 -4.73 9.70
C SER A 206 2.31 -5.18 8.26
N GLY A 207 1.91 -6.39 7.87
CA GLY A 207 2.17 -6.94 6.54
C GLY A 207 3.63 -7.37 6.39
N SER A 208 4.18 -7.41 5.19
CA SER A 208 3.49 -7.06 3.94
C SER A 208 2.38 -8.06 3.60
N GLN A 209 1.59 -7.77 2.59
CA GLN A 209 0.58 -8.72 2.12
C GLN A 209 1.22 -10.05 1.71
N GLN A 210 2.35 -9.99 1.01
CA GLN A 210 3.06 -11.18 0.52
C GLN A 210 3.66 -11.96 1.68
N HIS A 211 4.33 -11.28 2.61
CA HIS A 211 4.81 -11.90 3.85
C HIS A 211 3.69 -12.64 4.60
N ASN A 212 2.54 -12.00 4.79
CA ASN A 212 1.38 -12.62 5.44
C ASN A 212 0.84 -13.84 4.68
N ILE A 213 0.92 -13.86 3.36
CA ILE A 213 0.53 -15.01 2.54
C ILE A 213 1.48 -16.18 2.78
N GLN A 214 2.79 -15.94 2.74
CA GLN A 214 3.80 -16.97 2.97
C GLN A 214 3.74 -17.52 4.40
N LEU A 215 3.65 -16.61 5.40
CA LEU A 215 3.54 -17.04 6.79
C LEU A 215 2.30 -17.91 7.06
N ARG A 216 1.18 -17.62 6.39
CA ARG A 216 -0.03 -18.49 6.44
C ARG A 216 0.20 -19.84 5.78
N ARG A 217 1.01 -19.93 4.70
CA ARG A 217 1.39 -21.22 4.09
C ARG A 217 2.19 -22.07 5.07
N VAL A 218 3.21 -21.48 5.71
CA VAL A 218 3.97 -22.17 6.78
C VAL A 218 3.06 -22.67 7.89
N ALA A 219 2.08 -21.88 8.31
CA ALA A 219 1.11 -22.29 9.33
C ALA A 219 0.29 -23.51 8.85
N ILE A 220 -0.21 -23.50 7.61
CA ILE A 220 -1.01 -24.59 7.03
C ILE A 220 -0.20 -25.89 6.97
N GLU A 221 1.07 -25.84 6.58
CA GLU A 221 1.98 -27.01 6.54
C GLU A 221 2.14 -27.66 7.92
N LYS A 222 2.05 -26.86 8.99
CA LYS A 222 2.12 -27.31 10.38
C LYS A 222 0.74 -27.65 10.99
N ASN A 223 -0.31 -27.76 10.18
CA ASN A 223 -1.70 -27.98 10.60
C ASN A 223 -2.24 -26.86 11.51
N LEU A 224 -1.75 -25.64 11.32
CA LEU A 224 -2.18 -24.44 12.03
C LEU A 224 -2.88 -23.48 11.05
N LYS A 225 -3.67 -22.55 11.58
CA LYS A 225 -4.34 -21.49 10.85
C LYS A 225 -3.99 -20.15 11.46
N LEU A 226 -3.38 -19.27 10.68
CA LEU A 226 -3.01 -17.92 11.09
C LEU A 226 -4.01 -16.89 10.53
N SER A 227 -4.47 -15.99 11.39
CA SER A 227 -5.33 -14.87 11.04
C SER A 227 -5.07 -13.69 11.99
N GLU A 228 -5.73 -12.55 11.77
CA GLU A 228 -5.68 -11.39 12.67
C GLU A 228 -6.22 -11.67 14.10
N TYR A 229 -6.88 -12.79 14.31
CA TYR A 229 -7.43 -13.22 15.60
C TYR A 229 -6.52 -14.17 16.39
N GLY A 230 -5.46 -14.67 15.76
CA GLY A 230 -4.52 -15.58 16.39
C GLY A 230 -4.04 -16.70 15.48
N LEU A 231 -3.23 -17.58 16.09
CA LEU A 231 -2.81 -18.86 15.54
C LEU A 231 -3.64 -19.96 16.19
N PHE A 232 -4.25 -20.82 15.38
CA PHE A 232 -5.19 -21.85 15.80
C PHE A 232 -4.72 -23.23 15.39
N ASP A 233 -4.89 -24.22 16.26
CA ASP A 233 -4.62 -25.62 15.96
C ASP A 233 -5.83 -26.25 15.24
N MET A 234 -5.58 -26.81 14.05
CA MET A 234 -6.58 -27.44 13.19
C MET A 234 -6.68 -28.96 13.39
N SER A 235 -5.90 -29.55 14.29
CA SER A 235 -5.80 -31.02 14.45
C SER A 235 -7.12 -31.66 14.93
N ALA A 236 -7.90 -30.96 15.74
CA ALA A 236 -9.21 -31.43 16.21
C ALA A 236 -10.24 -31.54 15.07
N ASN A 237 -10.21 -30.59 14.12
CA ASN A 237 -11.15 -30.58 12.97
C ASN A 237 -10.86 -31.69 11.96
N ARG A 238 -9.60 -32.11 11.75
CA ARG A 238 -9.28 -33.22 10.85
C ARG A 238 -9.80 -34.57 11.34
N LYS A 239 -9.81 -34.81 12.67
CA LYS A 239 -10.42 -36.04 13.23
C LYS A 239 -11.93 -36.07 12.99
N ALA A 240 -12.63 -34.95 13.19
CA ALA A 240 -14.07 -34.86 12.93
C ALA A 240 -14.45 -34.99 11.45
N ILE A 241 -13.62 -34.44 10.55
CA ILE A 241 -13.81 -34.54 9.08
C ILE A 241 -13.57 -35.95 8.57
N SER A 242 -12.61 -36.70 9.12
CA SER A 242 -12.37 -38.13 8.74
C SER A 242 -13.52 -39.02 9.12
N GLU A 243 -14.27 -38.72 10.17
CA GLU A 243 -15.44 -39.49 10.62
C GLU A 243 -16.76 -39.10 9.94
N HIS A 244 -16.88 -37.86 9.41
CA HIS A 244 -18.13 -37.33 8.85
C HIS A 244 -18.01 -36.74 7.43
N ALA A 245 -16.96 -37.05 6.68
CA ALA A 245 -16.58 -36.40 5.43
C ALA A 245 -17.43 -36.76 4.21
N ARG A 246 -18.76 -36.70 4.27
CA ARG A 246 -19.63 -36.76 3.07
C ARG A 246 -20.80 -35.78 3.02
N LYS A 247 -21.03 -34.93 3.98
CA LYS A 247 -22.12 -33.91 3.90
C LYS A 247 -21.80 -32.68 4.73
N SER A 248 -21.63 -31.59 4.04
CA SER A 248 -21.73 -30.16 4.40
C SER A 248 -20.45 -29.35 4.49
N SER A 249 -20.43 -28.31 3.68
CA SER A 249 -19.46 -27.22 3.60
C SER A 249 -19.68 -26.18 4.72
N ILE A 250 -19.57 -26.58 5.98
CA ILE A 250 -19.66 -25.62 7.09
C ILE A 250 -18.41 -25.80 7.94
N PHE A 251 -17.45 -24.85 7.76
CA PHE A 251 -16.34 -24.65 8.69
C PHE A 251 -16.93 -24.22 10.05
N ASP A 252 -16.98 -25.14 11.01
CA ASP A 252 -17.41 -24.78 12.37
C ASP A 252 -16.26 -24.01 13.07
N LYS A 253 -16.44 -22.70 13.19
CA LYS A 253 -15.51 -21.78 13.87
C LYS A 253 -15.32 -22.06 15.37
N ARG A 254 -16.04 -23.01 15.95
CA ARG A 254 -16.13 -23.25 17.40
C ARG A 254 -15.15 -24.30 17.95
N THR A 255 -14.41 -25.02 17.09
CA THR A 255 -13.55 -26.13 17.52
C THR A 255 -12.04 -25.84 17.43
N ASP A 256 -11.62 -24.74 16.78
CA ASP A 256 -10.21 -24.40 16.64
C ASP A 256 -9.64 -23.87 17.96
N LYS A 257 -8.67 -24.57 18.55
CA LYS A 257 -7.99 -24.14 19.78
C LYS A 257 -6.96 -23.07 19.44
N LYS A 258 -7.13 -21.84 19.96
CA LYS A 258 -6.11 -20.78 19.86
C LYS A 258 -4.85 -21.19 20.62
N VAL A 259 -3.68 -21.16 19.97
CA VAL A 259 -2.38 -21.58 20.51
C VAL A 259 -1.37 -20.44 20.67
N ALA A 260 -1.59 -19.30 19.97
CA ALA A 260 -0.81 -18.07 20.12
C ALA A 260 -1.60 -16.86 19.57
N GLY A 261 -1.17 -15.65 19.90
CA GLY A 261 -1.78 -14.43 19.36
C GLY A 261 -1.62 -13.19 20.21
N LYS A 262 -1.08 -13.32 21.41
CA LYS A 262 -0.91 -12.22 22.35
C LYS A 262 0.29 -11.34 21.99
N THR A 263 1.34 -11.96 21.48
CA THR A 263 2.51 -11.29 20.89
C THR A 263 2.87 -11.91 19.54
N GLU A 264 3.65 -11.19 18.72
CA GLU A 264 4.13 -11.70 17.43
C GLU A 264 5.15 -12.83 17.65
N GLU A 265 6.03 -12.69 18.64
CA GLU A 265 7.06 -13.67 19.01
C GLU A 265 6.46 -15.03 19.37
N GLU A 266 5.33 -15.05 20.09
CA GLU A 266 4.60 -16.29 20.36
C GLU A 266 4.20 -17.01 19.06
N ILE A 267 3.76 -16.26 18.05
CA ILE A 267 3.35 -16.81 16.75
C ILE A 267 4.55 -17.40 16.02
N TYR A 268 5.63 -16.63 15.86
CA TYR A 268 6.86 -17.11 15.21
C TYR A 268 7.44 -18.33 15.91
N LYS A 269 7.51 -18.30 17.25
CA LYS A 269 7.96 -19.44 18.07
C LYS A 269 7.10 -20.69 17.85
N LYS A 270 5.77 -20.54 17.78
CA LYS A 270 4.86 -21.65 17.51
C LYS A 270 4.99 -22.18 16.08
N LEU A 271 5.38 -21.34 15.13
CA LEU A 271 5.71 -21.74 13.78
C LEU A 271 7.12 -22.35 13.67
N GLY A 272 7.92 -22.38 14.78
CA GLY A 272 9.28 -22.91 14.78
C GLY A 272 10.22 -22.06 13.92
N MET A 273 10.15 -20.76 14.04
CA MET A 273 10.89 -19.77 13.26
C MET A 273 11.45 -18.71 14.20
N ASP A 274 12.53 -18.06 13.79
CA ASP A 274 12.99 -16.83 14.43
C ASP A 274 11.99 -15.70 14.20
N TYR A 275 11.96 -14.73 15.11
CA TYR A 275 11.19 -13.51 14.93
C TYR A 275 11.77 -12.72 13.74
N ILE A 276 10.89 -12.28 12.85
CA ILE A 276 11.28 -11.46 11.71
C ILE A 276 10.94 -10.01 12.04
N GLU A 277 11.94 -9.14 12.02
CA GLU A 277 11.72 -7.71 12.21
C GLU A 277 10.79 -7.14 11.13
N PRO A 278 9.92 -6.18 11.47
CA PRO A 278 8.94 -5.64 10.52
C PRO A 278 9.56 -5.15 9.20
N GLU A 279 10.73 -4.54 9.27
CA GLU A 279 11.48 -3.99 8.14
C GLU A 279 11.85 -5.04 7.10
N LEU A 280 12.03 -6.30 7.52
CA LEU A 280 12.40 -7.42 6.65
C LEU A 280 11.19 -8.13 6.02
N ARG A 281 9.95 -7.80 6.38
CA ARG A 281 8.72 -8.53 5.99
C ARG A 281 8.23 -8.15 4.59
N GLU A 282 9.03 -8.39 3.55
CA GLU A 282 8.71 -8.01 2.16
C GLU A 282 8.64 -9.20 1.18
N ASP A 283 8.74 -10.44 1.67
CA ASP A 283 8.76 -11.67 0.86
C ASP A 283 10.00 -11.75 -0.06
N GLU A 284 11.15 -11.44 0.50
CA GLU A 284 12.47 -11.46 -0.17
C GLU A 284 13.37 -12.62 0.33
N GLY A 285 12.75 -13.67 0.91
CA GLY A 285 13.44 -14.85 1.43
C GLY A 285 13.61 -14.86 2.96
N GLU A 286 13.10 -13.83 3.66
CA GLU A 286 13.20 -13.71 5.12
C GLU A 286 12.53 -14.87 5.87
N ILE A 287 11.46 -15.46 5.30
CA ILE A 287 10.75 -16.59 5.91
C ILE A 287 11.60 -17.84 5.93
N GLU A 288 12.27 -18.17 4.81
CA GLU A 288 13.18 -19.31 4.72
C GLU A 288 14.37 -19.13 5.65
N LEU A 289 14.97 -17.94 5.70
CA LEU A 289 16.06 -17.63 6.63
C LEU A 289 15.63 -17.81 8.09
N ALA A 290 14.43 -17.34 8.46
CA ALA A 290 13.88 -17.49 9.80
C ALA A 290 13.61 -18.96 10.17
N GLN A 291 13.17 -19.80 9.22
CA GLN A 291 12.94 -21.23 9.43
C GLN A 291 14.25 -21.98 9.67
N HIS A 292 15.35 -21.51 9.10
CA HIS A 292 16.69 -22.11 9.25
C HIS A 292 17.55 -21.43 10.32
N HIS A 293 17.01 -20.48 11.09
CA HIS A 293 17.74 -19.71 12.11
C HIS A 293 18.96 -18.97 11.54
N MET A 294 18.78 -18.36 10.36
CA MET A 294 19.84 -17.65 9.61
C MET A 294 19.50 -16.17 9.38
N LEU A 295 18.58 -15.60 10.13
CA LEU A 295 18.37 -14.15 10.09
C LEU A 295 19.59 -13.41 10.64
N PRO A 296 19.91 -12.20 10.11
CA PRO A 296 21.06 -11.41 10.55
C PRO A 296 20.94 -10.94 12.00
#